data_a4c2b0b69778a9dc5cd6a163a20ab917
#
_entry.id   a4c2b0b69778a9dc5cd6a163a20ab917
#
_cell.length_a   1.000
_cell.length_b   1.000
_cell.length_c   1.000
_cell.angle_alpha   90.00
_cell.angle_beta   90.00
_cell.angle_gamma   90.00
#
_symmetry.space_group_name_H-M   'P 1'
#
loop_
_entity.id
_entity.type
_entity.pdbx_description
1 polymer ?
#
loop_
_entity_poly.entity_id
_entity_poly.type
_entity_poly.pdbx_seq_one_letter_code
_entity_poly.pdbx_strand_id
1 'polypeptide(L)'
;MIGNRNAIRLLCLFCILVHPAINANLEARTIIGQRNDSVSHPLIRHQLGFDVRPGYIVSTHSFLQGDNAQQKKIDQSLSFHFKYAFRFSKESNLGRLFPHTYQGIGISYHTFFSPAELGNPVSVYAFQGSRIAQLSPRLSFDYEWNFGASFGWKKYDELSNPQNVLIGSKINAYINLGFLLNWQVHKYWKLAAGVDLTHFSNGNTHYPNGGLNVIGGRIGIVRTLGVDEGLGPITPGRLFIKPHVSYDLVIYGATRKRGLIGDDVSSMIPGSFGVAGINFAPMYNFNNYFRAGLSADAQYDESANLKEYRVGEYYSGDLKFHRPPFREQFSVGLSLRAELVMPVFSINVGVGRNLIYSGDDTKGFYQVLALKTYVTRHLFLHVGYQLSKFKDPNNPMLGLGYRFHDKR
;
A
#
# COMPACT_ATOMS: atom_id res chain seq x y z
N MET A 1 22.51 -16.57 9.26
CA MET A 1 22.09 -17.06 7.91
C MET A 1 20.58 -17.32 7.74
N ILE A 2 19.70 -16.92 8.68
CA ILE A 2 18.23 -17.17 8.62
C ILE A 2 17.46 -16.02 7.95
N GLY A 3 18.08 -14.84 7.78
CA GLY A 3 17.41 -13.66 7.20
C GLY A 3 17.09 -13.71 5.70
N ASN A 4 17.77 -14.59 4.94
CA ASN A 4 17.65 -14.59 3.48
C ASN A 4 16.44 -15.41 2.94
N ARG A 5 15.90 -16.34 3.71
CA ARG A 5 14.78 -17.19 3.26
C ARG A 5 13.44 -16.47 3.24
N ASN A 6 13.21 -15.51 4.13
CA ASN A 6 11.94 -14.75 4.18
C ASN A 6 11.90 -13.67 3.09
N ALA A 7 13.03 -13.05 2.75
CA ALA A 7 13.11 -12.10 1.64
C ALA A 7 12.85 -12.79 0.28
N ILE A 8 13.38 -14.01 0.11
CA ILE A 8 13.15 -14.83 -1.10
C ILE A 8 11.69 -15.27 -1.17
N ARG A 9 11.06 -15.64 -0.05
CA ARG A 9 9.63 -16.01 -0.03
C ARG A 9 8.71 -14.83 -0.36
N LEU A 10 9.03 -13.62 0.13
CA LEU A 10 8.30 -12.40 -0.24
C LEU A 10 8.54 -12.02 -1.72
N LEU A 11 9.75 -12.18 -2.22
CA LEU A 11 10.06 -11.98 -3.64
C LEU A 11 9.30 -12.97 -4.53
N CYS A 12 9.21 -14.25 -4.13
CA CYS A 12 8.40 -15.26 -4.81
C CYS A 12 6.90 -14.94 -4.75
N LEU A 13 6.38 -14.49 -3.60
CA LEU A 13 4.99 -14.02 -3.50
C LEU A 13 4.74 -12.81 -4.41
N PHE A 14 5.70 -11.90 -4.49
CA PHE A 14 5.62 -10.71 -5.33
C PHE A 14 5.70 -11.07 -6.84
N CYS A 15 6.51 -12.06 -7.22
CA CYS A 15 6.55 -12.60 -8.60
C CYS A 15 5.23 -13.30 -8.96
N ILE A 16 4.56 -13.96 -8.02
CA ILE A 16 3.24 -14.56 -8.20
C ILE A 16 2.18 -13.45 -8.45
N LEU A 17 2.34 -12.27 -7.87
CA LEU A 17 1.44 -11.12 -8.07
C LEU A 17 1.53 -10.50 -9.48
N VAL A 18 2.67 -10.68 -10.18
CA VAL A 18 2.87 -10.16 -11.54
C VAL A 18 2.49 -11.20 -12.61
N HIS A 19 2.50 -12.49 -12.25
CA HIS A 19 2.18 -13.60 -13.17
C HIS A 19 0.75 -13.54 -13.80
N PRO A 20 -0.31 -13.06 -13.12
CA PRO A 20 -1.63 -12.95 -13.72
C PRO A 20 -1.72 -11.96 -14.88
N ALA A 21 -0.90 -10.89 -14.85
CA ALA A 21 -0.85 -9.93 -15.95
C ALA A 21 -0.28 -10.57 -17.23
N ILE A 22 0.55 -11.61 -17.11
CA ILE A 22 1.13 -12.37 -18.22
C ILE A 22 0.10 -13.39 -18.75
N ASN A 23 -0.65 -14.05 -17.85
CA ASN A 23 -1.68 -15.03 -18.24
C ASN A 23 -2.94 -14.41 -18.85
N ALA A 24 -3.32 -13.18 -18.47
CA ALA A 24 -4.40 -12.45 -19.12
C ALA A 24 -4.15 -12.23 -20.62
N ASN A 25 -2.89 -12.27 -21.07
CA ASN A 25 -2.54 -12.24 -22.48
C ASN A 25 -2.74 -13.58 -23.21
N LEU A 26 -2.61 -14.70 -22.51
CA LEU A 26 -2.86 -16.02 -23.11
C LEU A 26 -4.37 -16.25 -23.35
N GLU A 27 -5.21 -15.89 -22.39
CA GLU A 27 -6.67 -16.00 -22.56
C GLU A 27 -7.22 -15.03 -23.61
N ALA A 28 -6.67 -13.81 -23.71
CA ALA A 28 -7.04 -12.86 -24.77
C ALA A 28 -6.69 -13.38 -26.17
N ARG A 29 -5.66 -14.20 -26.33
CA ARG A 29 -5.30 -14.84 -27.59
C ARG A 29 -6.26 -15.97 -28.00
N THR A 30 -6.85 -16.66 -27.04
CA THR A 30 -7.73 -17.81 -27.30
C THR A 30 -9.14 -17.39 -27.77
N ILE A 31 -9.56 -16.15 -27.49
CA ILE A 31 -10.89 -15.63 -27.88
C ILE A 31 -10.88 -14.97 -29.28
N ILE A 32 -9.70 -14.64 -29.81
CA ILE A 32 -9.57 -14.06 -31.18
C ILE A 32 -9.10 -15.16 -32.13
N GLY A 33 -10.01 -16.10 -32.40
CA GLY A 33 -9.87 -16.96 -33.56
C GLY A 33 -10.04 -16.18 -34.85
N GLN A 34 -9.04 -16.26 -35.73
CA GLN A 34 -9.03 -15.95 -37.18
C GLN A 34 -9.39 -14.52 -37.58
N ARG A 35 -8.36 -13.70 -37.80
CA ARG A 35 -8.35 -12.78 -38.96
C ARG A 35 -6.93 -12.51 -39.45
N ASN A 36 -6.79 -12.58 -40.75
CA ASN A 36 -5.67 -12.39 -41.66
C ASN A 36 -4.59 -11.35 -41.26
N ASP A 37 -3.35 -11.67 -41.62
CA ASP A 37 -2.17 -10.84 -41.89
C ASP A 37 -2.32 -9.33 -41.66
N SER A 38 -2.26 -8.92 -40.42
CA SER A 38 -1.95 -7.56 -40.02
C SER A 38 -0.89 -7.61 -38.91
N VAL A 39 0.11 -6.78 -39.01
CA VAL A 39 1.19 -6.57 -38.02
C VAL A 39 0.58 -6.66 -36.64
N SER A 40 0.84 -7.73 -35.90
CA SER A 40 0.30 -7.94 -34.55
C SER A 40 0.96 -6.94 -33.60
N HIS A 41 0.27 -5.83 -33.34
CA HIS A 41 0.72 -4.88 -32.34
C HIS A 41 0.73 -5.55 -30.95
N PRO A 42 1.82 -5.41 -30.17
CA PRO A 42 1.89 -6.01 -28.85
C PRO A 42 0.78 -5.41 -27.96
N LEU A 43 0.01 -6.28 -27.28
CA LEU A 43 -1.07 -5.87 -26.37
C LEU A 43 -0.56 -5.17 -25.11
N ILE A 44 0.74 -5.27 -24.83
CA ILE A 44 1.42 -4.66 -23.69
C ILE A 44 2.64 -3.90 -24.17
N ARG A 45 2.86 -2.71 -23.61
CA ARG A 45 4.03 -1.86 -23.83
C ARG A 45 4.83 -1.75 -22.55
N HIS A 46 6.14 -1.92 -22.67
CA HIS A 46 7.07 -1.97 -21.56
C HIS A 46 7.84 -0.67 -21.42
N GLN A 47 8.17 -0.30 -20.18
CA GLN A 47 8.93 0.91 -19.86
C GLN A 47 9.95 0.61 -18.76
N LEU A 48 11.10 1.24 -18.83
CA LEU A 48 12.10 1.25 -17.76
C LEU A 48 12.23 2.68 -17.26
N GLY A 49 12.28 2.86 -15.95
CA GLY A 49 12.40 4.17 -15.32
C GLY A 49 13.48 4.21 -14.27
N PHE A 50 14.10 5.37 -14.14
CA PHE A 50 15.02 5.67 -13.06
C PHE A 50 14.67 7.03 -12.48
N ASP A 51 14.53 7.12 -11.14
CA ASP A 51 14.21 8.36 -10.42
C ASP A 51 15.24 8.60 -9.32
N VAL A 52 15.55 9.86 -9.09
CA VAL A 52 16.26 10.37 -7.91
C VAL A 52 15.27 11.25 -7.14
N ARG A 53 15.18 11.01 -5.83
CA ARG A 53 14.21 11.72 -4.97
C ARG A 53 14.90 12.27 -3.73
N PRO A 54 15.35 13.55 -3.77
CA PRO A 54 15.72 14.28 -2.57
C PRO A 54 14.47 14.59 -1.75
N GLY A 55 14.57 14.54 -0.42
CA GLY A 55 13.42 14.78 0.45
C GLY A 55 13.79 15.37 1.79
N TYR A 56 12.78 15.92 2.43
CA TYR A 56 12.79 16.42 3.79
C TYR A 56 11.98 15.49 4.71
N ILE A 57 12.58 15.06 5.80
CA ILE A 57 11.92 14.23 6.81
C ILE A 57 11.09 15.13 7.73
N VAL A 58 9.78 14.89 7.78
CA VAL A 58 8.88 15.62 8.67
C VAL A 58 9.15 15.23 10.10
N SER A 59 9.58 16.18 10.91
CA SER A 59 9.93 15.97 12.30
C SER A 59 8.68 15.79 13.16
N THR A 60 8.29 14.53 13.35
CA THR A 60 7.11 14.16 14.17
C THR A 60 7.49 13.76 15.59
N HIS A 61 8.78 13.67 15.92
CA HIS A 61 9.29 13.19 17.22
C HIS A 61 10.64 13.81 17.57
N SER A 62 10.95 13.94 18.87
CA SER A 62 12.22 14.48 19.39
C SER A 62 13.46 13.72 18.90
N PHE A 63 13.34 12.41 18.68
CA PHE A 63 14.38 11.57 18.08
C PHE A 63 14.91 12.16 16.74
N LEU A 64 14.04 12.67 15.90
CA LEU A 64 14.43 13.33 14.64
C LEU A 64 15.01 14.72 14.85
N GLN A 65 14.79 15.33 16.00
CA GLN A 65 15.28 16.67 16.37
C GLN A 65 16.66 16.65 17.03
N GLY A 66 17.25 15.47 17.28
CA GLY A 66 18.55 15.30 17.88
C GLY A 66 18.55 14.54 19.20
N ASP A 67 17.37 14.12 19.70
CA ASP A 67 17.27 13.20 20.84
C ASP A 67 17.55 11.76 20.37
N ASN A 68 18.78 11.55 19.91
CA ASN A 68 19.31 10.30 19.39
C ASN A 68 20.78 10.13 19.81
N ALA A 69 21.35 8.93 19.62
CA ALA A 69 22.71 8.64 20.09
C ALA A 69 23.78 9.53 19.46
N GLN A 70 23.57 10.03 18.26
CA GLN A 70 24.49 10.93 17.57
C GLN A 70 24.27 12.42 17.90
N GLN A 71 23.21 12.76 18.65
CA GLN A 71 22.80 14.14 18.97
C GLN A 71 22.68 15.03 17.74
N LYS A 72 22.21 14.45 16.61
CA LYS A 72 22.10 15.13 15.32
C LYS A 72 20.67 15.11 14.81
N LYS A 73 20.27 16.22 14.24
CA LYS A 73 19.00 16.31 13.53
C LYS A 73 18.99 15.39 12.31
N ILE A 74 17.89 14.66 12.10
CA ILE A 74 17.67 13.76 10.98
C ILE A 74 16.49 14.31 10.18
N ASP A 75 16.78 15.15 9.18
CA ASP A 75 15.76 15.85 8.41
C ASP A 75 15.94 15.74 6.88
N GLN A 76 16.99 15.06 6.42
CA GLN A 76 17.28 14.89 5.01
C GLN A 76 17.10 13.45 4.57
N SER A 77 16.64 13.29 3.34
CA SER A 77 16.48 11.99 2.69
C SER A 77 16.91 12.08 1.24
N LEU A 78 17.53 11.02 0.74
CA LEU A 78 17.79 10.82 -0.68
C LEU A 78 17.46 9.39 -1.04
N SER A 79 16.75 9.19 -2.14
CA SER A 79 16.48 7.84 -2.64
C SER A 79 16.64 7.70 -4.13
N PHE A 80 17.01 6.49 -4.54
CA PHE A 80 17.23 6.08 -5.93
C PHE A 80 16.27 4.96 -6.26
N HIS A 81 15.52 5.08 -7.36
CA HIS A 81 14.49 4.15 -7.74
C HIS A 81 14.74 3.62 -9.13
N PHE A 82 14.73 2.30 -9.28
CA PHE A 82 14.69 1.63 -10.57
C PHE A 82 13.33 0.97 -10.75
N LYS A 83 12.67 1.21 -11.89
CA LYS A 83 11.29 0.80 -12.14
C LYS A 83 11.16 0.09 -13.46
N TYR A 84 10.41 -1.01 -13.45
CA TYR A 84 9.85 -1.62 -14.65
C TYR A 84 8.35 -1.38 -14.65
N ALA A 85 7.85 -0.77 -15.71
CA ALA A 85 6.43 -0.52 -15.93
C ALA A 85 5.94 -1.20 -17.20
N PHE A 86 4.64 -1.48 -17.21
CA PHE A 86 3.92 -1.85 -18.41
C PHE A 86 2.59 -1.10 -18.48
N ARG A 87 2.10 -0.94 -19.71
CA ARG A 87 0.77 -0.37 -19.98
C ARG A 87 0.06 -1.23 -21.03
N PHE A 88 -1.24 -1.33 -20.91
CA PHE A 88 -2.03 -1.98 -21.92
C PHE A 88 -2.16 -1.06 -23.15
N SER A 89 -2.03 -1.65 -24.35
CA SER A 89 -2.19 -0.89 -25.58
C SER A 89 -3.67 -0.56 -25.82
N LYS A 90 -3.94 0.46 -26.62
CA LYS A 90 -5.30 0.91 -26.96
C LYS A 90 -6.11 -0.14 -27.78
N GLU A 91 -5.44 -1.14 -28.34
CA GLU A 91 -6.05 -2.27 -29.03
C GLU A 91 -6.66 -3.29 -28.06
N SER A 92 -6.17 -3.31 -26.79
CA SER A 92 -6.70 -4.18 -25.75
C SER A 92 -7.93 -3.57 -25.05
N ASN A 93 -8.82 -4.42 -24.53
CA ASN A 93 -9.99 -3.94 -23.77
C ASN A 93 -9.56 -3.16 -22.52
N LEU A 94 -8.53 -3.62 -21.79
CA LEU A 94 -8.03 -2.91 -20.62
C LEU A 94 -7.41 -1.55 -20.96
N GLY A 95 -6.68 -1.45 -22.08
CA GLY A 95 -6.14 -0.16 -22.53
C GLY A 95 -7.22 0.81 -23.00
N ARG A 96 -8.35 0.31 -23.53
CA ARG A 96 -9.52 1.14 -23.90
C ARG A 96 -10.35 1.55 -22.69
N LEU A 97 -10.45 0.71 -21.66
CA LEU A 97 -11.10 1.03 -20.38
C LEU A 97 -10.28 2.03 -19.55
N PHE A 98 -8.95 1.89 -19.54
CA PHE A 98 -8.03 2.66 -18.71
C PHE A 98 -6.91 3.29 -19.57
N PRO A 99 -7.22 4.23 -20.47
CA PRO A 99 -6.21 4.86 -21.29
C PRO A 99 -5.20 5.64 -20.42
N HIS A 100 -3.92 5.62 -20.84
CA HIS A 100 -2.82 6.32 -20.18
C HIS A 100 -2.43 5.81 -18.79
N THR A 101 -2.98 4.69 -18.35
CA THR A 101 -2.59 4.04 -17.10
C THR A 101 -1.38 3.14 -17.34
N TYR A 102 -0.43 3.18 -16.43
CA TYR A 102 0.74 2.30 -16.38
C TYR A 102 0.89 1.74 -14.97
N GLN A 103 1.44 0.55 -14.87
CA GLN A 103 1.68 -0.14 -13.62
C GLN A 103 2.94 -1.00 -13.72
N GLY A 104 3.50 -1.37 -12.58
CA GLY A 104 4.71 -2.16 -12.56
C GLY A 104 5.28 -2.42 -11.19
N ILE A 105 6.56 -2.75 -11.17
CA ILE A 105 7.34 -3.03 -9.97
C ILE A 105 8.56 -2.14 -9.93
N GLY A 106 9.00 -1.79 -8.73
CA GLY A 106 10.20 -1.01 -8.51
C GLY A 106 11.02 -1.51 -7.34
N ILE A 107 12.29 -1.18 -7.38
CA ILE A 107 13.22 -1.32 -6.28
C ILE A 107 13.81 0.06 -5.99
N SER A 108 14.02 0.37 -4.71
CA SER A 108 14.65 1.63 -4.31
C SER A 108 15.61 1.44 -3.16
N TYR A 109 16.63 2.28 -3.14
CA TYR A 109 17.56 2.45 -2.04
C TYR A 109 17.31 3.81 -1.40
N HIS A 110 17.27 3.85 -0.06
CA HIS A 110 17.03 5.06 0.71
C HIS A 110 18.19 5.33 1.66
N THR A 111 18.61 6.58 1.74
CA THR A 111 19.50 7.07 2.80
C THR A 111 18.89 8.27 3.50
N PHE A 112 19.01 8.28 4.81
CA PHE A 112 18.56 9.35 5.70
C PHE A 112 19.77 10.09 6.30
N PHE A 113 20.97 9.83 5.76
CA PHE A 113 22.26 10.35 6.22
C PHE A 113 22.55 10.06 7.71
N SER A 114 21.83 9.09 8.27
CA SER A 114 21.98 8.61 9.66
C SER A 114 21.90 7.07 9.72
N PRO A 115 22.88 6.36 9.14
CA PRO A 115 22.82 4.91 9.05
C PRO A 115 22.93 4.19 10.40
N ALA A 116 23.53 4.84 11.40
CA ALA A 116 23.61 4.28 12.77
C ALA A 116 22.24 4.26 13.46
N GLU A 117 21.36 5.22 13.16
CA GLU A 117 20.05 5.40 13.79
C GLU A 117 18.92 4.73 13.01
N LEU A 118 18.88 4.91 11.69
CA LEU A 118 17.79 4.44 10.83
C LEU A 118 18.20 3.35 9.84
N GLY A 119 19.50 3.18 9.56
CA GLY A 119 19.99 2.33 8.50
C GLY A 119 19.82 2.96 7.12
N ASN A 120 20.08 2.16 6.09
CA ASN A 120 19.85 2.53 4.68
C ASN A 120 18.95 1.45 4.04
N PRO A 121 17.64 1.57 4.17
CA PRO A 121 16.73 0.52 3.71
C PRO A 121 16.62 0.45 2.19
N VAL A 122 16.29 -0.74 1.72
CA VAL A 122 15.89 -1.02 0.34
C VAL A 122 14.40 -1.32 0.34
N SER A 123 13.63 -0.74 -0.60
CA SER A 123 12.22 -1.07 -0.77
C SER A 123 12.00 -1.84 -2.07
N VAL A 124 11.05 -2.78 -2.03
CA VAL A 124 10.49 -3.46 -3.21
C VAL A 124 9.00 -3.15 -3.22
N TYR A 125 8.48 -2.65 -4.33
CA TYR A 125 7.12 -2.13 -4.38
C TYR A 125 6.43 -2.35 -5.72
N ALA A 126 5.11 -2.48 -5.69
CA ALA A 126 4.23 -2.27 -6.83
C ALA A 126 3.92 -0.79 -6.97
N PHE A 127 3.73 -0.33 -8.19
CA PHE A 127 3.29 1.03 -8.45
C PHE A 127 2.29 1.10 -9.58
N GLN A 128 1.49 2.16 -9.57
CA GLN A 128 0.59 2.48 -10.65
C GLN A 128 0.51 4.00 -10.79
N GLY A 129 0.49 4.46 -12.01
CA GLY A 129 0.26 5.86 -12.34
C GLY A 129 -0.72 6.02 -13.50
N SER A 130 -1.30 7.18 -13.59
CA SER A 130 -2.19 7.55 -14.68
C SER A 130 -2.15 9.05 -14.93
N ARG A 131 -2.46 9.43 -16.14
CA ARG A 131 -2.59 10.83 -16.53
C ARG A 131 -3.84 11.45 -15.91
N ILE A 132 -3.63 12.61 -15.26
CA ILE A 132 -4.69 13.49 -14.77
C ILE A 132 -5.09 14.44 -15.90
N ALA A 133 -4.09 15.10 -16.52
CA ALA A 133 -4.32 16.10 -17.55
C ALA A 133 -3.21 16.09 -18.62
N GLN A 134 -3.61 16.38 -19.87
CA GLN A 134 -2.70 16.71 -20.96
C GLN A 134 -2.53 18.22 -21.01
N LEU A 135 -1.34 18.73 -20.69
CA LEU A 135 -1.06 20.17 -20.64
C LEU A 135 -0.61 20.72 -22.00
N SER A 136 0.13 19.91 -22.77
CA SER A 136 0.51 20.19 -24.15
C SER A 136 0.75 18.90 -24.93
N PRO A 137 0.97 18.91 -26.26
CA PRO A 137 1.22 17.67 -27.01
C PRO A 137 2.37 16.81 -26.48
N ARG A 138 3.31 17.41 -25.72
CA ARG A 138 4.49 16.72 -25.17
C ARG A 138 4.54 16.72 -23.64
N LEU A 139 3.61 17.38 -22.93
CA LEU A 139 3.63 17.53 -21.49
C LEU A 139 2.34 17.04 -20.89
N SER A 140 2.42 16.09 -19.94
CA SER A 140 1.28 15.61 -19.16
C SER A 140 1.49 15.83 -17.68
N PHE A 141 0.38 15.94 -16.95
CA PHE A 141 0.32 15.92 -15.50
C PHE A 141 -0.27 14.60 -15.05
N ASP A 142 0.50 13.84 -14.29
CA ASP A 142 0.20 12.47 -13.89
C ASP A 142 0.25 12.33 -12.37
N TYR A 143 -0.44 11.36 -11.81
CA TYR A 143 -0.19 10.85 -10.46
C TYR A 143 0.50 9.49 -10.51
N GLU A 144 1.21 9.14 -9.48
CA GLU A 144 1.78 7.79 -9.26
C GLU A 144 1.75 7.48 -7.77
N TRP A 145 1.24 6.31 -7.41
CA TRP A 145 1.35 5.76 -6.08
C TRP A 145 2.21 4.50 -6.09
N ASN A 146 2.93 4.27 -4.99
CA ASN A 146 3.75 3.09 -4.77
C ASN A 146 3.33 2.45 -3.45
N PHE A 147 3.29 1.12 -3.42
CA PHE A 147 3.02 0.34 -2.22
C PHE A 147 3.89 -0.90 -2.19
N GLY A 148 4.56 -1.14 -1.07
CA GLY A 148 5.47 -2.27 -0.93
C GLY A 148 6.04 -2.45 0.47
N ALA A 149 7.17 -3.12 0.53
CA ALA A 149 7.89 -3.36 1.78
C ALA A 149 9.33 -2.86 1.68
N SER A 150 9.84 -2.33 2.77
CA SER A 150 11.21 -1.86 2.93
C SER A 150 11.96 -2.70 3.96
N PHE A 151 13.24 -2.97 3.70
CA PHE A 151 14.11 -3.89 4.42
C PHE A 151 15.44 -3.23 4.75
N GLY A 152 16.11 -3.67 5.83
CA GLY A 152 17.44 -3.15 6.18
C GLY A 152 17.41 -1.97 7.13
N TRP A 153 16.30 -1.75 7.82
CA TRP A 153 16.18 -0.75 8.86
C TRP A 153 17.03 -1.08 10.10
N LYS A 154 17.62 -0.07 10.69
CA LYS A 154 18.13 -0.11 12.04
C LYS A 154 16.95 0.14 12.97
N LYS A 155 16.38 -0.93 13.51
CA LYS A 155 15.20 -0.86 14.37
C LYS A 155 15.56 -0.44 15.81
N TYR A 156 14.54 -0.09 16.59
CA TYR A 156 14.64 0.01 18.04
C TYR A 156 15.28 -1.24 18.65
N ASP A 157 16.16 -1.02 19.58
CA ASP A 157 16.82 -2.05 20.38
C ASP A 157 17.24 -1.42 21.72
N GLU A 158 16.88 -2.04 22.82
CA GLU A 158 17.08 -1.50 24.17
C GLU A 158 18.55 -1.18 24.50
N LEU A 159 19.49 -1.90 23.88
CA LEU A 159 20.92 -1.72 24.15
C LEU A 159 21.63 -0.88 23.08
N SER A 160 21.29 -1.06 21.81
CA SER A 160 22.06 -0.48 20.69
C SER A 160 21.36 0.67 19.98
N ASN A 161 20.04 0.89 20.19
CA ASN A 161 19.26 1.97 19.57
C ASN A 161 18.00 2.31 20.38
N PRO A 162 18.15 2.63 21.71
CA PRO A 162 17.01 2.79 22.61
C PRO A 162 16.15 4.03 22.35
N GLN A 163 16.71 5.05 21.70
CA GLN A 163 15.99 6.30 21.41
C GLN A 163 15.16 6.23 20.12
N ASN A 164 15.31 5.17 19.31
CA ASN A 164 14.56 5.05 18.07
C ASN A 164 13.10 4.64 18.31
N VAL A 165 12.24 5.61 18.51
CA VAL A 165 10.79 5.43 18.72
C VAL A 165 10.00 5.33 17.42
N LEU A 166 10.66 5.44 16.26
CA LEU A 166 9.99 5.44 14.95
C LEU A 166 9.88 4.05 14.34
N ILE A 167 10.96 3.27 14.44
CA ILE A 167 11.13 2.02 13.69
C ILE A 167 11.34 0.84 14.65
N GLY A 168 10.31 0.06 14.89
CA GLY A 168 10.36 -1.14 15.74
C GLY A 168 10.59 -2.45 14.96
N SER A 169 10.64 -2.42 13.64
CA SER A 169 10.76 -3.62 12.80
C SER A 169 11.86 -3.47 11.74
N LYS A 170 12.51 -4.60 11.39
CA LYS A 170 13.44 -4.66 10.24
C LYS A 170 12.72 -4.60 8.89
N ILE A 171 11.42 -4.86 8.86
CA ILE A 171 10.56 -4.81 7.66
C ILE A 171 9.44 -3.83 7.96
N ASN A 172 9.31 -2.81 7.10
CA ASN A 172 8.26 -1.81 7.21
C ASN A 172 7.52 -1.67 5.88
N ALA A 173 6.25 -1.29 5.92
CA ALA A 173 5.53 -0.87 4.73
C ALA A 173 6.20 0.36 4.12
N TYR A 174 6.22 0.43 2.80
CA TYR A 174 6.61 1.57 1.99
C TYR A 174 5.40 2.05 1.22
N ILE A 175 4.96 3.26 1.48
CA ILE A 175 3.81 3.89 0.84
C ILE A 175 4.28 5.22 0.26
N ASN A 176 3.99 5.50 -1.00
CA ASN A 176 4.33 6.76 -1.64
C ASN A 176 3.19 7.22 -2.55
N LEU A 177 2.96 8.52 -2.58
CA LEU A 177 2.05 9.18 -3.52
C LEU A 177 2.76 10.39 -4.10
N GLY A 178 2.81 10.48 -5.41
CA GLY A 178 3.46 11.58 -6.13
C GLY A 178 2.61 12.16 -7.25
N PHE A 179 2.87 13.43 -7.56
CA PHE A 179 2.34 14.14 -8.70
C PHE A 179 3.49 14.59 -9.60
N LEU A 180 3.36 14.34 -10.90
CA LEU A 180 4.45 14.38 -11.86
C LEU A 180 4.07 15.17 -13.09
N LEU A 181 4.97 15.99 -13.55
CA LEU A 181 5.02 16.51 -14.91
C LEU A 181 5.89 15.58 -15.75
N ASN A 182 5.33 14.97 -16.77
CA ASN A 182 6.02 14.09 -17.70
C ASN A 182 6.18 14.78 -19.04
N TRP A 183 7.42 15.04 -19.44
CA TRP A 183 7.77 15.69 -20.70
C TRP A 183 8.33 14.68 -21.69
N GLN A 184 7.64 14.47 -22.82
CA GLN A 184 8.08 13.63 -23.95
C GLN A 184 9.16 14.36 -24.75
N VAL A 185 10.43 14.09 -24.45
CA VAL A 185 11.57 14.71 -25.14
C VAL A 185 11.92 14.02 -26.45
N HIS A 186 11.63 12.72 -26.56
CA HIS A 186 11.85 11.91 -27.74
C HIS A 186 10.81 10.78 -27.79
N LYS A 187 10.56 10.19 -28.96
CA LYS A 187 9.58 9.10 -29.13
C LYS A 187 9.73 7.92 -28.16
N TYR A 188 10.94 7.71 -27.60
CA TYR A 188 11.24 6.65 -26.63
C TYR A 188 11.53 7.17 -25.24
N TRP A 189 11.72 8.48 -25.03
CA TRP A 189 12.24 9.03 -23.80
C TRP A 189 11.32 10.10 -23.22
N LYS A 190 11.06 9.99 -21.93
CA LYS A 190 10.35 10.99 -21.13
C LYS A 190 11.23 11.44 -19.97
N LEU A 191 11.20 12.72 -19.67
CA LEU A 191 11.68 13.26 -18.41
C LEU A 191 10.49 13.46 -17.48
N ALA A 192 10.67 13.12 -16.21
CA ALA A 192 9.68 13.30 -15.16
C ALA A 192 10.23 14.24 -14.09
N ALA A 193 9.43 15.20 -13.65
CA ALA A 193 9.72 16.02 -12.49
C ALA A 193 8.45 16.16 -11.65
N GLY A 194 8.59 16.20 -10.32
CA GLY A 194 7.42 16.31 -9.48
C GLY A 194 7.72 16.33 -8.00
N VAL A 195 6.68 16.13 -7.22
CA VAL A 195 6.72 16.06 -5.76
C VAL A 195 6.10 14.77 -5.30
N ASP A 196 6.55 14.25 -4.17
CA ASP A 196 5.96 13.05 -3.57
C ASP A 196 5.96 13.10 -2.03
N LEU A 197 5.07 12.27 -1.47
CA LEU A 197 4.94 12.00 -0.06
C LEU A 197 5.25 10.53 0.16
N THR A 198 6.18 10.23 1.06
CA THR A 198 6.56 8.87 1.41
C THR A 198 6.30 8.60 2.89
N HIS A 199 5.75 7.45 3.19
CA HIS A 199 5.51 6.98 4.55
C HIS A 199 6.10 5.58 4.75
N PHE A 200 6.80 5.39 5.87
CA PHE A 200 7.29 4.09 6.34
C PHE A 200 6.72 3.78 7.72
N SER A 201 6.17 2.58 7.90
CA SER A 201 5.68 2.09 9.19
C SER A 201 5.55 0.57 9.20
N ASN A 202 5.51 -0.03 10.38
CA ASN A 202 5.28 -1.47 10.49
C ASN A 202 3.81 -1.86 10.72
N GLY A 203 2.90 -0.87 10.70
CA GLY A 203 1.47 -1.13 10.89
C GLY A 203 1.12 -1.71 12.27
N ASN A 204 1.82 -1.32 13.32
CA ASN A 204 1.66 -1.82 14.70
C ASN A 204 1.91 -3.32 14.90
N THR A 205 2.57 -3.98 13.96
CA THR A 205 3.00 -5.37 14.16
C THR A 205 4.13 -5.49 15.18
N HIS A 206 4.88 -4.39 15.37
CA HIS A 206 5.96 -4.26 16.35
C HIS A 206 5.97 -2.86 16.95
N TYR A 207 6.39 -2.74 18.20
CA TYR A 207 6.63 -1.46 18.87
C TYR A 207 8.15 -1.16 18.89
N PRO A 208 8.53 0.12 18.82
CA PRO A 208 7.71 1.29 18.53
C PRO A 208 7.27 1.39 17.05
N ASN A 209 6.29 2.22 16.76
CA ASN A 209 5.82 2.48 15.39
C ASN A 209 5.42 3.95 15.20
N GLY A 210 6.31 4.88 15.53
CA GLY A 210 6.10 6.31 15.27
C GLY A 210 6.01 6.63 13.78
N GLY A 211 6.62 5.77 12.94
CA GLY A 211 6.66 5.92 11.49
C GLY A 211 7.58 7.05 11.02
N LEU A 212 7.93 7.04 9.75
CA LEU A 212 8.77 8.06 9.11
C LEU A 212 8.05 8.64 7.90
N ASN A 213 7.91 9.97 7.87
CA ASN A 213 7.27 10.70 6.78
C ASN A 213 8.28 11.57 6.05
N VAL A 214 8.30 11.51 4.72
CA VAL A 214 9.19 12.29 3.87
C VAL A 214 8.37 13.04 2.83
N ILE A 215 8.62 14.34 2.69
CA ILE A 215 8.14 15.17 1.59
C ILE A 215 9.31 15.38 0.64
N GLY A 216 9.17 15.00 -0.63
CA GLY A 216 10.29 14.99 -1.56
C GLY A 216 10.00 15.66 -2.90
N GLY A 217 11.10 16.03 -3.54
CA GLY A 217 11.14 16.27 -4.98
C GLY A 217 11.45 14.97 -5.71
N ARG A 218 11.11 14.90 -6.97
CA ARG A 218 11.39 13.75 -7.85
C ARG A 218 11.85 14.23 -9.21
N ILE A 219 12.98 13.68 -9.66
CA ILE A 219 13.48 13.86 -11.03
C ILE A 219 13.73 12.47 -11.58
N GLY A 220 13.26 12.20 -12.79
CA GLY A 220 13.39 10.88 -13.38
C GLY A 220 13.43 10.88 -14.90
N ILE A 221 13.87 9.76 -15.42
CA ILE A 221 13.89 9.44 -16.84
C ILE A 221 13.17 8.12 -17.08
N VAL A 222 12.35 8.06 -18.11
CA VAL A 222 11.62 6.87 -18.50
C VAL A 222 11.90 6.55 -19.96
N ARG A 223 12.31 5.31 -20.23
CA ARG A 223 12.48 4.76 -21.57
C ARG A 223 11.34 3.80 -21.91
N THR A 224 10.63 4.08 -22.98
CA THR A 224 9.65 3.16 -23.56
C THR A 224 10.37 2.16 -24.49
N LEU A 225 10.09 0.87 -24.30
CA LEU A 225 10.59 -0.21 -25.13
C LEU A 225 9.58 -0.44 -26.26
N GLY A 226 9.98 -0.21 -27.51
CA GLY A 226 9.09 -0.17 -28.68
C GLY A 226 8.62 1.24 -29.01
N VAL A 227 7.81 1.39 -30.06
CA VAL A 227 7.29 2.70 -30.48
C VAL A 227 6.20 3.16 -29.51
N ASP A 228 6.38 4.30 -28.89
CA ASP A 228 5.30 4.98 -28.15
C ASP A 228 4.42 5.74 -29.15
N GLU A 229 3.14 5.46 -29.18
CA GLU A 229 2.16 6.15 -30.02
C GLU A 229 1.88 7.59 -29.56
N GLY A 230 2.73 8.11 -28.68
CA GLY A 230 2.70 9.49 -28.24
C GLY A 230 1.64 9.81 -27.19
N LEU A 231 1.66 11.07 -26.79
CA LEU A 231 0.69 11.69 -25.87
C LEU A 231 -0.59 12.13 -26.59
N GLY A 232 -1.00 11.44 -27.65
CA GLY A 232 -2.17 11.80 -28.43
C GLY A 232 -3.44 11.95 -27.58
N PRO A 233 -4.42 12.74 -28.06
CA PRO A 233 -5.72 12.85 -27.39
C PRO A 233 -6.38 11.48 -27.27
N ILE A 234 -7.30 11.34 -26.32
CA ILE A 234 -8.07 10.11 -26.11
C ILE A 234 -8.76 9.76 -27.41
N THR A 235 -8.34 8.67 -28.04
CA THR A 235 -8.86 8.25 -29.37
C THR A 235 -10.34 7.88 -29.24
N PRO A 236 -11.18 8.19 -30.25
CA PRO A 236 -12.55 7.65 -30.34
C PRO A 236 -12.51 6.13 -30.23
N GLY A 237 -13.25 5.55 -29.29
CA GLY A 237 -13.25 4.09 -29.05
C GLY A 237 -13.02 3.67 -27.60
N ARG A 238 -13.01 4.64 -26.67
CA ARG A 238 -12.99 4.36 -25.21
C ARG A 238 -14.17 3.47 -24.85
N LEU A 239 -13.90 2.39 -24.11
CA LEU A 239 -14.94 1.53 -23.57
C LEU A 239 -15.46 2.09 -22.24
N PHE A 240 -16.77 1.99 -22.06
CA PHE A 240 -17.43 2.35 -20.82
C PHE A 240 -18.18 1.15 -20.27
N ILE A 241 -18.03 0.91 -18.99
CA ILE A 241 -18.82 -0.10 -18.29
C ILE A 241 -20.15 0.51 -17.91
N LYS A 242 -21.25 -0.18 -18.26
CA LYS A 242 -22.58 0.23 -17.81
C LYS A 242 -22.65 0.17 -16.28
N PRO A 243 -23.27 1.16 -15.61
CA PRO A 243 -23.48 1.12 -14.18
C PRO A 243 -24.15 -0.18 -13.74
N HIS A 244 -23.64 -0.77 -12.64
CA HIS A 244 -24.16 -2.02 -12.09
C HIS A 244 -23.72 -2.18 -10.65
N VAL A 245 -24.36 -3.08 -9.92
CA VAL A 245 -23.95 -3.48 -8.59
C VAL A 245 -23.06 -4.72 -8.69
N SER A 246 -21.92 -4.69 -7.97
CA SER A 246 -21.07 -5.84 -7.70
C SER A 246 -20.98 -6.08 -6.20
N TYR A 247 -20.59 -7.28 -5.76
CA TYR A 247 -20.50 -7.64 -4.36
C TYR A 247 -19.10 -8.15 -4.05
N ASP A 248 -18.44 -7.54 -3.08
CA ASP A 248 -17.13 -7.97 -2.61
C ASP A 248 -17.28 -8.75 -1.29
N LEU A 249 -16.69 -9.92 -1.24
CA LEU A 249 -16.50 -10.69 -0.01
C LEU A 249 -15.01 -10.76 0.26
N VAL A 250 -14.57 -10.29 1.43
CA VAL A 250 -13.16 -10.29 1.84
C VAL A 250 -13.02 -11.03 3.15
N ILE A 251 -12.07 -11.95 3.24
CA ILE A 251 -11.64 -12.60 4.48
C ILE A 251 -10.19 -12.20 4.71
N TYR A 252 -9.88 -11.72 5.91
CA TYR A 252 -8.54 -11.25 6.27
C TYR A 252 -8.11 -11.70 7.65
N GLY A 253 -6.81 -11.68 7.88
CA GLY A 253 -6.20 -11.91 9.17
C GLY A 253 -4.92 -11.10 9.35
N ALA A 254 -4.50 -10.97 10.59
CA ALA A 254 -3.25 -10.32 10.97
C ALA A 254 -2.81 -10.76 12.36
N THR A 255 -1.60 -10.37 12.72
CA THR A 255 -1.14 -10.39 14.12
C THR A 255 -0.72 -8.99 14.51
N ARG A 256 -0.93 -8.63 15.76
CA ARG A 256 -0.52 -7.33 16.32
C ARG A 256 0.12 -7.48 17.70
N LYS A 257 0.90 -6.49 18.08
CA LYS A 257 1.35 -6.29 19.45
C LYS A 257 0.58 -5.14 20.09
N ARG A 258 0.38 -5.19 21.39
CA ARG A 258 -0.29 -4.13 22.13
C ARG A 258 0.70 -3.49 23.11
N GLY A 259 0.84 -2.18 23.03
CA GLY A 259 1.58 -1.35 23.99
C GLY A 259 0.62 -0.71 24.98
N LEU A 260 1.09 -0.50 26.20
CA LEU A 260 0.47 0.35 27.19
C LEU A 260 1.19 1.70 27.15
N ILE A 261 0.43 2.77 26.98
CA ILE A 261 0.95 4.14 27.08
C ILE A 261 0.60 4.60 28.50
N GLY A 262 1.56 4.50 29.39
CA GLY A 262 1.51 5.14 30.71
C GLY A 262 2.27 6.47 30.68
N ASP A 263 2.01 7.35 31.62
CA ASP A 263 2.58 8.71 31.66
C ASP A 263 4.13 8.70 31.73
N ASP A 264 4.76 7.63 32.25
CA ASP A 264 6.22 7.57 32.45
C ASP A 264 6.93 6.35 31.80
N VAL A 265 6.22 5.29 31.41
CA VAL A 265 6.83 4.06 30.86
C VAL A 265 5.96 3.42 29.79
N SER A 266 6.47 3.38 28.58
CA SER A 266 5.88 2.56 27.51
C SER A 266 6.21 1.09 27.74
N SER A 267 5.24 0.29 28.18
CA SER A 267 5.39 -1.16 28.38
C SER A 267 4.63 -1.93 27.29
N MET A 268 5.20 -3.07 26.89
CA MET A 268 4.54 -3.97 25.94
C MET A 268 3.82 -5.10 26.67
N ILE A 269 2.56 -5.34 26.33
CA ILE A 269 1.88 -6.56 26.77
C ILE A 269 2.60 -7.75 26.11
N PRO A 270 3.04 -8.75 26.90
CA PRO A 270 3.79 -9.88 26.35
C PRO A 270 2.91 -10.71 25.40
N GLY A 271 3.51 -11.15 24.28
CA GLY A 271 2.83 -11.98 23.30
C GLY A 271 2.50 -11.26 21.98
N SER A 272 1.78 -11.96 21.15
CA SER A 272 1.25 -11.50 19.87
C SER A 272 -0.22 -11.94 19.77
N PHE A 273 -1.07 -11.06 19.31
CA PHE A 273 -2.52 -11.23 19.32
C PHE A 273 -3.03 -11.38 17.89
N GLY A 274 -3.89 -12.38 17.67
CA GLY A 274 -4.52 -12.62 16.39
C GLY A 274 -5.67 -11.65 16.13
N VAL A 275 -5.81 -11.25 14.88
CA VAL A 275 -6.97 -10.52 14.36
C VAL A 275 -7.49 -11.28 13.15
N ALA A 276 -8.80 -11.49 13.08
CA ALA A 276 -9.46 -12.09 11.93
C ALA A 276 -10.75 -11.34 11.62
N GLY A 277 -11.07 -11.19 10.34
CA GLY A 277 -12.30 -10.48 9.97
C GLY A 277 -12.84 -10.87 8.60
N ILE A 278 -14.07 -10.45 8.37
CA ILE A 278 -14.81 -10.63 7.14
C ILE A 278 -15.54 -9.33 6.78
N ASN A 279 -15.46 -8.94 5.50
CA ASN A 279 -16.23 -7.82 4.97
C ASN A 279 -17.12 -8.29 3.83
N PHE A 280 -18.36 -7.87 3.83
CA PHE A 280 -19.28 -8.06 2.71
C PHE A 280 -19.77 -6.68 2.23
N ALA A 281 -19.44 -6.34 0.98
CA ALA A 281 -19.68 -5.00 0.45
C ALA A 281 -20.41 -5.03 -0.89
N PRO A 282 -21.72 -4.70 -0.94
CA PRO A 282 -22.39 -4.28 -2.16
C PRO A 282 -21.83 -2.92 -2.61
N MET A 283 -21.32 -2.88 -3.86
CA MET A 283 -20.65 -1.72 -4.46
C MET A 283 -21.34 -1.33 -5.76
N TYR A 284 -21.81 -0.11 -5.88
CA TYR A 284 -22.33 0.45 -7.11
C TYR A 284 -21.18 1.00 -7.96
N ASN A 285 -21.03 0.45 -9.16
CA ASN A 285 -20.03 0.85 -10.13
C ASN A 285 -20.60 2.00 -10.98
N PHE A 286 -20.17 3.24 -10.74
CA PHE A 286 -20.63 4.43 -11.45
C PHE A 286 -20.04 4.52 -12.86
N ASN A 287 -18.77 4.12 -12.99
CA ASN A 287 -18.02 4.16 -14.25
C ASN A 287 -16.80 3.23 -14.17
N ASN A 288 -15.90 3.31 -15.15
CA ASN A 288 -14.70 2.47 -15.21
C ASN A 288 -13.76 2.63 -14.00
N TYR A 289 -13.73 3.80 -13.38
CA TYR A 289 -12.72 4.20 -12.39
C TYR A 289 -13.25 4.26 -10.97
N PHE A 290 -14.55 4.47 -10.80
CA PHE A 290 -15.11 4.77 -9.50
C PHE A 290 -16.30 3.90 -9.14
N ARG A 291 -16.30 3.40 -7.92
CA ARG A 291 -17.43 2.74 -7.29
C ARG A 291 -17.52 3.11 -5.82
N ALA A 292 -18.73 3.08 -5.28
CA ALA A 292 -18.97 3.28 -3.86
C ALA A 292 -20.11 2.39 -3.39
N GLY A 293 -20.16 2.17 -2.08
CA GLY A 293 -21.16 1.31 -1.50
C GLY A 293 -21.08 1.24 0.02
N LEU A 294 -21.75 0.24 0.55
CA LEU A 294 -21.77 -0.07 1.97
C LEU A 294 -21.01 -1.38 2.22
N SER A 295 -20.50 -1.57 3.44
CA SER A 295 -19.90 -2.82 3.85
C SER A 295 -20.37 -3.20 5.25
N ALA A 296 -20.79 -4.44 5.42
CA ALA A 296 -20.92 -5.07 6.71
C ALA A 296 -19.56 -5.69 7.08
N ASP A 297 -19.01 -5.30 8.21
CA ASP A 297 -17.64 -5.62 8.63
C ASP A 297 -17.72 -6.34 9.98
N ALA A 298 -17.29 -7.60 10.05
CA ALA A 298 -17.18 -8.36 11.29
C ALA A 298 -15.70 -8.64 11.58
N GLN A 299 -15.28 -8.39 12.83
CA GLN A 299 -13.89 -8.58 13.27
C GLN A 299 -13.82 -9.18 14.65
N TYR A 300 -12.91 -10.12 14.81
CA TYR A 300 -12.39 -10.62 16.07
C TYR A 300 -10.97 -10.08 16.28
N ASP A 301 -10.71 -9.46 17.44
CA ASP A 301 -9.41 -8.96 17.84
C ASP A 301 -9.05 -9.50 19.22
N GLU A 302 -8.11 -10.44 19.26
CA GLU A 302 -7.66 -11.09 20.48
C GLU A 302 -7.06 -10.12 21.50
N SER A 303 -6.62 -8.93 21.06
CA SER A 303 -6.05 -7.91 21.92
C SER A 303 -7.08 -6.91 22.46
N ALA A 304 -8.32 -6.96 22.00
CA ALA A 304 -9.34 -6.01 22.44
C ALA A 304 -9.74 -6.26 23.90
N ASN A 305 -9.91 -5.17 24.65
CA ASN A 305 -10.38 -5.15 26.04
C ASN A 305 -9.58 -6.04 27.00
N LEU A 306 -8.29 -6.26 26.73
CA LEU A 306 -7.39 -6.93 27.67
C LEU A 306 -7.32 -6.15 28.97
N LYS A 307 -7.35 -6.85 30.10
CA LYS A 307 -7.17 -6.29 31.43
C LYS A 307 -5.77 -6.61 31.90
N GLU A 308 -4.89 -5.61 31.85
CA GLU A 308 -3.51 -5.73 32.29
C GLU A 308 -3.37 -5.53 33.80
N TYR A 309 -2.38 -6.19 34.40
CA TYR A 309 -1.98 -6.02 35.77
C TYR A 309 -0.49 -6.32 35.93
N ARG A 310 0.13 -5.76 36.95
CA ARG A 310 1.54 -6.01 37.31
C ARG A 310 1.63 -6.94 38.49
N VAL A 311 2.59 -7.85 38.44
CA VAL A 311 2.94 -8.75 39.56
C VAL A 311 4.36 -8.42 40.02
N GLY A 312 4.53 -8.02 41.28
CA GLY A 312 5.81 -7.55 41.85
C GLY A 312 5.80 -6.06 42.17
N GLU A 313 6.99 -5.44 42.19
CA GLU A 313 7.10 -4.01 42.45
C GLU A 313 6.44 -3.14 41.39
N TYR A 314 5.91 -1.98 41.81
CA TYR A 314 5.06 -1.12 40.95
C TYR A 314 5.70 -0.70 39.64
N TYR A 315 7.02 -0.53 39.58
CA TYR A 315 7.73 -0.10 38.37
C TYR A 315 8.50 -1.21 37.65
N SER A 316 8.85 -2.31 38.31
CA SER A 316 9.71 -3.39 37.79
C SER A 316 9.01 -4.75 37.69
N GLY A 317 7.74 -4.83 38.10
CA GLY A 317 7.01 -6.09 38.12
C GLY A 317 6.63 -6.59 36.73
N ASP A 318 6.54 -7.92 36.60
CA ASP A 318 6.09 -8.59 35.35
C ASP A 318 4.70 -8.13 34.94
N LEU A 319 4.57 -7.66 33.72
CA LEU A 319 3.29 -7.30 33.13
C LEU A 319 2.53 -8.56 32.69
N LYS A 320 1.34 -8.77 33.24
CA LYS A 320 0.43 -9.86 32.90
C LYS A 320 -0.92 -9.31 32.46
N PHE A 321 -1.74 -10.16 31.89
CA PHE A 321 -3.09 -9.76 31.42
C PHE A 321 -4.08 -10.90 31.57
N HIS A 322 -5.35 -10.53 31.73
CA HIS A 322 -6.49 -11.43 31.60
C HIS A 322 -7.16 -11.24 30.24
N ARG A 323 -7.51 -12.34 29.57
CA ARG A 323 -8.30 -12.31 28.35
C ARG A 323 -9.77 -12.16 28.69
N PRO A 324 -10.47 -11.20 28.07
CA PRO A 324 -11.91 -11.05 28.26
C PRO A 324 -12.66 -12.16 27.49
N PRO A 325 -13.96 -12.34 27.76
CA PRO A 325 -14.80 -13.28 27.00
C PRO A 325 -14.89 -12.85 25.52
N PHE A 326 -15.12 -13.83 24.63
CA PHE A 326 -15.18 -13.65 23.17
C PHE A 326 -16.03 -12.43 22.73
N ARG A 327 -17.19 -12.22 23.37
CA ARG A 327 -18.09 -11.09 23.04
C ARG A 327 -17.45 -9.71 23.18
N GLU A 328 -16.44 -9.58 24.04
CA GLU A 328 -15.71 -8.31 24.23
C GLU A 328 -14.58 -8.13 23.21
N GLN A 329 -14.22 -9.21 22.51
CA GLN A 329 -13.20 -9.23 21.47
C GLN A 329 -13.80 -9.23 20.05
N PHE A 330 -15.12 -9.36 19.94
CA PHE A 330 -15.86 -9.43 18.68
C PHE A 330 -16.66 -8.14 18.44
N SER A 331 -16.63 -7.65 17.21
CA SER A 331 -17.42 -6.50 16.80
C SER A 331 -18.01 -6.67 15.41
N VAL A 332 -19.17 -6.05 15.18
CA VAL A 332 -19.78 -5.92 13.85
C VAL A 332 -20.10 -4.46 13.61
N GLY A 333 -19.66 -3.96 12.47
CA GLY A 333 -19.85 -2.59 12.04
C GLY A 333 -20.44 -2.46 10.65
N LEU A 334 -20.85 -1.25 10.33
CA LEU A 334 -21.19 -0.80 8.98
C LEU A 334 -20.26 0.31 8.56
N SER A 335 -19.81 0.26 7.30
CA SER A 335 -18.97 1.29 6.72
C SER A 335 -19.44 1.73 5.34
N LEU A 336 -19.24 3.02 5.05
CA LEU A 336 -19.26 3.56 3.71
C LEU A 336 -17.93 3.22 3.05
N ARG A 337 -17.96 2.78 1.79
CA ARG A 337 -16.79 2.42 1.00
C ARG A 337 -16.76 3.22 -0.28
N ALA A 338 -15.57 3.70 -0.64
CA ALA A 338 -15.29 4.24 -1.96
C ALA A 338 -14.05 3.55 -2.54
N GLU A 339 -14.05 3.31 -3.84
CA GLU A 339 -12.97 2.59 -4.48
C GLU A 339 -12.60 3.22 -5.81
N LEU A 340 -11.31 3.52 -5.97
CA LEU A 340 -10.68 3.91 -7.22
C LEU A 340 -10.18 2.65 -7.92
N VAL A 341 -10.71 2.39 -9.10
CA VAL A 341 -10.47 1.17 -9.87
C VAL A 341 -9.45 1.42 -10.97
N MET A 342 -8.51 0.49 -11.10
CA MET A 342 -7.43 0.49 -12.09
C MET A 342 -7.29 -0.91 -12.71
N PRO A 343 -6.51 -1.09 -13.79
CA PRO A 343 -6.47 -2.38 -14.50
C PRO A 343 -6.11 -3.61 -13.66
N VAL A 344 -5.13 -3.47 -12.77
CA VAL A 344 -4.59 -4.58 -11.95
C VAL A 344 -4.86 -4.36 -10.47
N PHE A 345 -5.03 -3.10 -10.08
CA PHE A 345 -5.20 -2.70 -8.69
C PHE A 345 -6.50 -1.95 -8.47
N SER A 346 -6.95 -1.85 -7.24
CA SER A 346 -7.86 -0.80 -6.81
C SER A 346 -7.54 -0.37 -5.37
N ILE A 347 -7.75 0.93 -5.12
CA ILE A 347 -7.61 1.51 -3.78
C ILE A 347 -9.00 1.66 -3.21
N ASN A 348 -9.24 0.99 -2.09
CA ASN A 348 -10.49 1.05 -1.34
C ASN A 348 -10.28 1.87 -0.07
N VAL A 349 -11.13 2.84 0.16
CA VAL A 349 -11.19 3.62 1.40
C VAL A 349 -12.56 3.44 2.05
N GLY A 350 -12.59 3.44 3.37
CA GLY A 350 -13.83 3.29 4.11
C GLY A 350 -13.85 4.06 5.41
N VAL A 351 -15.05 4.49 5.82
CA VAL A 351 -15.32 5.03 7.15
C VAL A 351 -16.52 4.30 7.70
N GLY A 352 -16.38 3.70 8.87
CA GLY A 352 -17.41 2.89 9.51
C GLY A 352 -17.53 3.13 11.00
N ARG A 353 -18.57 2.52 11.57
CA ARG A 353 -18.81 2.50 13.00
C ARG A 353 -19.23 1.10 13.42
N ASN A 354 -18.68 0.62 14.51
CA ASN A 354 -19.14 -0.61 15.14
C ASN A 354 -20.53 -0.38 15.75
N LEU A 355 -21.45 -1.25 15.42
CA LEU A 355 -22.85 -1.23 15.88
C LEU A 355 -23.09 -2.30 16.95
N ILE A 356 -22.46 -3.47 16.81
CA ILE A 356 -22.47 -4.57 17.77
C ILE A 356 -21.06 -4.66 18.32
N TYR A 357 -20.88 -4.37 19.60
CA TYR A 357 -19.61 -4.42 20.30
C TYR A 357 -19.83 -4.52 21.81
N SER A 358 -18.78 -4.92 22.54
CA SER A 358 -18.76 -4.91 23.98
C SER A 358 -17.39 -4.46 24.46
N GLY A 359 -17.36 -3.40 25.31
CA GLY A 359 -16.12 -2.80 25.77
C GLY A 359 -15.62 -1.61 24.93
N ASP A 360 -14.65 -0.88 25.48
CA ASP A 360 -14.24 0.42 24.94
C ASP A 360 -13.30 0.33 23.72
N ASP A 361 -12.50 -0.72 23.62
CA ASP A 361 -11.55 -0.90 22.50
C ASP A 361 -12.25 -1.18 21.16
N THR A 362 -13.43 -1.77 21.20
CA THR A 362 -14.24 -2.08 20.00
C THR A 362 -15.29 -1.00 19.71
N LYS A 363 -15.43 0.00 20.60
CA LYS A 363 -16.37 1.09 20.46
C LYS A 363 -15.87 2.17 19.50
N GLY A 364 -16.72 2.66 18.63
CA GLY A 364 -16.46 3.90 17.89
C GLY A 364 -16.32 3.75 16.40
N PHE A 365 -15.76 4.81 15.79
CA PHE A 365 -15.51 4.91 14.37
C PHE A 365 -14.17 4.26 13.99
N TYR A 366 -14.16 3.63 12.85
CA TYR A 366 -12.94 3.09 12.23
C TYR A 366 -12.83 3.55 10.78
N GLN A 367 -11.61 3.55 10.26
CA GLN A 367 -11.30 3.83 8.87
C GLN A 367 -10.58 2.63 8.29
N VAL A 368 -10.78 2.40 7.01
CA VAL A 368 -10.10 1.34 6.26
C VAL A 368 -9.44 1.98 5.04
N LEU A 369 -8.18 1.63 4.84
CA LEU A 369 -7.44 1.87 3.60
C LEU A 369 -6.95 0.52 3.10
N ALA A 370 -7.28 0.15 1.88
CA ALA A 370 -6.85 -1.12 1.33
C ALA A 370 -6.48 -1.03 -0.15
N LEU A 371 -5.43 -1.75 -0.50
CA LEU A 371 -5.06 -2.06 -1.87
C LEU A 371 -5.59 -3.46 -2.19
N LYS A 372 -6.38 -3.57 -3.25
CA LYS A 372 -6.83 -4.83 -3.83
C LYS A 372 -6.02 -5.08 -5.10
N THR A 373 -5.37 -6.23 -5.20
CA THR A 373 -4.58 -6.65 -6.36
C THR A 373 -5.28 -7.82 -7.03
N TYR A 374 -5.77 -7.64 -8.24
CA TYR A 374 -6.54 -8.66 -8.96
C TYR A 374 -5.63 -9.77 -9.48
N VAL A 375 -5.90 -11.01 -9.03
CA VAL A 375 -5.25 -12.24 -9.51
C VAL A 375 -6.02 -12.81 -10.71
N THR A 376 -7.36 -12.73 -10.66
CA THR A 376 -8.27 -13.04 -11.75
C THR A 376 -9.32 -11.93 -11.88
N ARG A 377 -10.29 -12.05 -12.76
CA ARG A 377 -11.43 -11.11 -12.84
C ARG A 377 -12.20 -10.98 -11.52
N HIS A 378 -12.24 -12.04 -10.73
CA HIS A 378 -13.05 -12.13 -9.53
C HIS A 378 -12.24 -12.21 -8.24
N LEU A 379 -11.10 -12.91 -8.27
CA LEU A 379 -10.25 -13.11 -7.10
C LEU A 379 -9.21 -12.00 -7.00
N PHE A 380 -9.07 -11.42 -5.80
CA PHE A 380 -8.06 -10.41 -5.50
C PHE A 380 -7.40 -10.63 -4.13
N LEU A 381 -6.15 -10.25 -4.05
CA LEU A 381 -5.44 -10.07 -2.78
C LEU A 381 -5.89 -8.77 -2.15
N HIS A 382 -6.12 -8.80 -0.85
CA HIS A 382 -6.50 -7.65 -0.04
C HIS A 382 -5.37 -7.34 0.94
N VAL A 383 -4.75 -6.19 0.77
CA VAL A 383 -3.72 -5.68 1.69
C VAL A 383 -4.23 -4.34 2.21
N GLY A 384 -4.75 -4.36 3.41
CA GLY A 384 -5.39 -3.20 4.01
C GLY A 384 -4.86 -2.88 5.39
N TYR A 385 -5.35 -1.76 5.90
CA TYR A 385 -5.08 -1.28 7.22
C TYR A 385 -6.32 -0.63 7.84
N GLN A 386 -6.60 -0.97 9.09
CA GLN A 386 -7.66 -0.36 9.87
C GLN A 386 -7.07 0.68 10.81
N LEU A 387 -7.67 1.86 10.86
CA LEU A 387 -7.35 2.94 11.77
C LEU A 387 -8.53 3.19 12.71
N SER A 388 -8.23 3.70 13.90
CA SER A 388 -9.21 4.26 14.82
C SER A 388 -8.96 5.75 14.97
N LYS A 389 -10.05 6.54 15.04
CA LYS A 389 -9.96 8.00 15.24
C LYS A 389 -9.04 8.73 14.25
N PHE A 390 -8.88 8.22 13.02
CA PHE A 390 -8.04 8.73 11.93
C PHE A 390 -6.52 8.78 12.19
N LYS A 391 -6.05 8.46 13.38
CA LYS A 391 -4.63 8.54 13.74
C LYS A 391 -4.10 7.31 14.44
N ASP A 392 -4.95 6.63 15.19
CA ASP A 392 -4.53 5.52 16.03
C ASP A 392 -4.50 4.24 15.17
N PRO A 393 -3.31 3.70 14.88
CA PRO A 393 -3.19 2.48 14.09
C PRO A 393 -3.84 1.32 14.86
N ASN A 394 -4.67 0.55 14.18
CA ASN A 394 -5.35 -0.60 14.77
C ASN A 394 -4.69 -1.91 14.33
N ASN A 395 -4.97 -2.37 13.12
CA ASN A 395 -4.40 -3.64 12.63
C ASN A 395 -4.25 -3.67 11.11
N PRO A 396 -3.28 -4.44 10.59
CA PRO A 396 -3.26 -4.83 9.18
C PRO A 396 -4.46 -5.71 8.84
N MET A 397 -4.83 -5.72 7.56
CA MET A 397 -5.89 -6.56 6.99
C MET A 397 -5.30 -7.29 5.78
N LEU A 398 -4.67 -8.45 6.01
CA LEU A 398 -4.05 -9.25 4.96
C LEU A 398 -4.95 -10.41 4.60
N GLY A 399 -5.42 -10.49 3.36
CA GLY A 399 -6.40 -11.49 3.02
C GLY A 399 -6.69 -11.67 1.54
N LEU A 400 -7.75 -12.38 1.28
CA LEU A 400 -8.29 -12.67 -0.03
C LEU A 400 -9.70 -12.12 -0.15
N GLY A 401 -10.04 -11.66 -1.33
CA GLY A 401 -11.40 -11.24 -1.64
C GLY A 401 -11.89 -11.82 -2.95
N TYR A 402 -13.18 -12.02 -3.01
CA TYR A 402 -13.87 -12.45 -4.21
C TYR A 402 -14.98 -11.47 -4.59
N ARG A 403 -15.07 -11.14 -5.88
CA ARG A 403 -16.07 -10.24 -6.44
C ARG A 403 -17.05 -10.98 -7.30
N PHE A 404 -18.33 -10.80 -6.95
CA PHE A 404 -19.45 -11.31 -7.72
C PHE A 404 -20.03 -10.23 -8.63
N HIS A 405 -20.62 -10.63 -9.76
CA HIS A 405 -21.35 -9.75 -10.69
C HIS A 405 -20.55 -8.55 -11.24
N ASP A 406 -19.22 -8.69 -11.37
CA ASP A 406 -18.42 -7.68 -12.06
C ASP A 406 -18.59 -7.82 -13.59
N LYS A 407 -18.95 -6.72 -14.26
CA LYS A 407 -19.17 -6.67 -15.71
C LYS A 407 -17.95 -6.14 -16.49
N ARG A 408 -16.78 -6.11 -15.85
CA ARG A 408 -15.51 -5.67 -16.48
C ARG A 408 -14.85 -6.75 -17.29
#